data_0b2f7ab20ef29c27baed4d45e4b42330
#
_entry.id   0b2f7ab20ef29c27baed4d45e4b42330
#
_cell.length_a   1.000
_cell.length_b   1.000
_cell.length_c   1.000
_cell.angle_alpha   90.00
_cell.angle_beta   90.00
_cell.angle_gamma   90.00
#
_symmetry.space_group_name_H-M   'P 1'
#
loop_
_entity.id
_entity.type
_entity.pdbx_description
1 polymer ?
#
loop_
_entity_poly.entity_id
_entity_poly.type
_entity_poly.pdbx_seq_one_letter_code
_entity_poly.pdbx_strand_id
1 'polypeptide(L)'
;MRTEEFNHIILPMRSNLKAYALRLTESDDNAEDLVQEVMLRLWDMRQNIHAEDNLKALAITIMRNKFYDQCRHEERNFSTDKVMEVP
;
A
#
# COMPACT_ATOMS: atom_id res chain seq x y z
N MET A 1 12.07 12.85 7.41
CA MET A 1 12.28 11.81 8.44
C MET A 1 13.60 11.12 8.18
N ARG A 2 14.38 10.95 9.22
CA ARG A 2 15.66 10.27 9.12
C ARG A 2 15.45 8.77 9.05
N THR A 3 16.48 8.06 8.56
CA THR A 3 16.43 6.60 8.47
C THR A 3 16.13 5.95 9.82
N GLU A 4 16.75 6.44 10.87
CA GLU A 4 16.54 5.89 12.20
C GLU A 4 15.11 6.10 12.67
N GLU A 5 14.58 7.30 12.45
CA GLU A 5 13.18 7.58 12.79
C GLU A 5 12.25 6.70 11.97
N PHE A 6 12.55 6.55 10.69
CA PHE A 6 11.74 5.70 9.82
C PHE A 6 11.68 4.28 10.38
N ASN A 7 12.84 3.73 10.69
CA ASN A 7 12.89 2.37 11.21
C ASN A 7 12.16 2.25 12.55
N HIS A 8 12.27 3.25 13.38
CA HIS A 8 11.67 3.21 14.71
C HIS A 8 10.15 3.34 14.67
N ILE A 9 9.64 4.15 13.75
CA ILE A 9 8.21 4.47 13.70
C ILE A 9 7.48 3.62 12.68
N ILE A 10 8.04 3.46 11.50
CA ILE A 10 7.35 2.81 10.39
C ILE A 10 7.45 1.28 10.46
N LEU A 11 8.64 0.76 10.74
CA LEU A 11 8.81 -0.70 10.74
C LEU A 11 7.86 -1.41 11.71
N PRO A 12 7.63 -0.90 12.92
CA PRO A 12 6.68 -1.57 13.81
C PRO A 12 5.24 -1.60 13.30
N MET A 13 4.92 -0.75 12.35
CA MET A 13 3.57 -0.72 11.76
C MET A 13 3.35 -1.86 10.79
N ARG A 14 4.41 -2.54 10.39
CA ARG A 14 4.34 -3.55 9.33
C ARG A 14 3.33 -4.64 9.64
N SER A 15 3.29 -5.12 10.87
CA SER A 15 2.36 -6.17 11.26
C SER A 15 0.90 -5.74 11.11
N ASN A 16 0.60 -4.53 11.53
CA ASN A 16 -0.74 -3.98 11.40
C ASN A 16 -1.11 -3.80 9.95
N LEU A 17 -0.16 -3.34 9.14
CA LEU A 17 -0.39 -3.17 7.72
C LEU A 17 -0.64 -4.51 7.04
N LYS A 18 0.10 -5.54 7.46
CA LYS A 18 -0.09 -6.87 6.90
C LYS A 18 -1.49 -7.40 7.21
N ALA A 19 -1.96 -7.20 8.44
CA ALA A 19 -3.30 -7.62 8.81
C ALA A 19 -4.36 -6.94 7.95
N TYR A 20 -4.18 -5.64 7.73
CA TYR A 20 -5.09 -4.89 6.88
C TYR A 20 -5.04 -5.38 5.44
N ALA A 21 -3.82 -5.62 4.94
CA ALA A 21 -3.64 -6.09 3.57
C ALA A 21 -4.27 -7.46 3.36
N LEU A 22 -4.22 -8.32 4.38
CA LEU A 22 -4.86 -9.62 4.31
C LEU A 22 -6.37 -9.50 4.14
N ARG A 23 -6.96 -8.53 4.81
CA ARG A 23 -8.40 -8.30 4.66
C ARG A 23 -8.75 -7.86 3.26
N LEU A 24 -7.89 -7.06 2.65
CA LEU A 24 -8.14 -6.57 1.30
C LEU A 24 -7.92 -7.64 0.25
N THR A 25 -6.84 -8.36 0.35
CA THR A 25 -6.40 -9.27 -0.71
C THR A 25 -6.87 -10.70 -0.53
N GLU A 26 -7.13 -11.10 0.71
CA GLU A 26 -7.50 -12.47 1.05
C GLU A 26 -6.46 -13.49 0.58
N SER A 27 -5.22 -13.04 0.46
CA SER A 27 -4.11 -13.86 0.00
C SER A 27 -2.85 -13.42 0.73
N ASP A 28 -2.16 -14.38 1.34
CA ASP A 28 -0.97 -14.05 2.10
C ASP A 28 0.12 -13.47 1.20
N ASP A 29 0.33 -14.07 0.05
CA ASP A 29 1.35 -13.60 -0.89
C ASP A 29 1.04 -12.21 -1.41
N ASN A 30 -0.21 -11.98 -1.78
CA ASN A 30 -0.60 -10.68 -2.28
C ASN A 30 -0.54 -9.62 -1.19
N ALA A 31 -0.90 -10.00 0.03
CA ALA A 31 -0.81 -9.07 1.16
C ALA A 31 0.63 -8.68 1.42
N GLU A 32 1.54 -9.63 1.36
CA GLU A 32 2.96 -9.36 1.57
C GLU A 32 3.48 -8.40 0.51
N ASP A 33 3.15 -8.64 -0.74
CA ASP A 33 3.56 -7.75 -1.82
C ASP A 33 3.01 -6.34 -1.63
N LEU A 34 1.76 -6.26 -1.22
CA LEU A 34 1.12 -4.97 -1.03
C LEU A 34 1.79 -4.19 0.12
N VAL A 35 2.11 -4.88 1.21
CA VAL A 35 2.79 -4.25 2.33
C VAL A 35 4.17 -3.75 1.89
N GLN A 36 4.89 -4.56 1.13
CA GLN A 36 6.21 -4.14 0.66
C GLN A 36 6.12 -2.89 -0.21
N GLU A 37 5.14 -2.82 -1.08
CA GLU A 37 4.97 -1.63 -1.91
C GLU A 37 4.66 -0.40 -1.07
N VAL A 38 3.82 -0.56 -0.05
CA VAL A 38 3.51 0.54 0.85
C VAL A 38 4.75 1.01 1.59
N MET A 39 5.55 0.06 2.08
CA MET A 39 6.78 0.40 2.79
C MET A 39 7.76 1.14 1.90
N LEU A 40 7.90 0.69 0.65
CA LEU A 40 8.78 1.36 -0.30
C LEU A 40 8.28 2.77 -0.60
N ARG A 41 6.99 2.94 -0.73
CA ARG A 41 6.41 4.26 -0.98
C ARG A 41 6.69 5.20 0.18
N LEU A 42 6.49 4.71 1.40
CA LEU A 42 6.77 5.51 2.58
C LEU A 42 8.25 5.87 2.64
N TRP A 43 9.12 4.94 2.28
CA TRP A 43 10.55 5.20 2.24
C TRP A 43 10.89 6.31 1.24
N ASP A 44 10.28 6.25 0.05
CA ASP A 44 10.50 7.28 -0.96
C ASP A 44 10.02 8.64 -0.47
N MET A 45 8.99 8.65 0.36
CA MET A 45 8.41 9.89 0.87
C MET A 45 9.05 10.36 2.16
N ARG A 46 10.05 9.66 2.66
CA ARG A 46 10.57 9.91 4.01
C ARG A 46 11.04 11.34 4.24
N GLN A 47 11.42 12.02 3.20
CA GLN A 47 11.87 13.41 3.34
C GLN A 47 10.69 14.38 3.45
N ASN A 48 9.51 13.95 3.07
CA ASN A 48 8.32 14.78 3.07
C ASN A 48 7.34 14.44 4.17
N ILE A 49 7.61 13.40 4.95
CA ILE A 49 6.73 13.00 6.04
C ILE A 49 7.45 13.21 7.36
N HIS A 50 6.66 13.44 8.39
CA HIS A 50 7.18 13.76 9.71
C HIS A 50 6.61 12.83 10.77
N ALA A 51 7.36 12.68 11.87
CA ALA A 51 6.97 11.78 12.94
C ALA A 51 5.61 12.12 13.54
N GLU A 52 5.24 13.40 13.53
CA GLU A 52 3.97 13.82 14.11
C GLU A 52 2.79 13.63 13.15
N ASP A 53 3.05 13.27 11.91
CA ASP A 53 1.97 13.01 10.96
C ASP A 53 1.24 11.73 11.34
N ASN A 54 -0.01 11.60 10.89
CA ASN A 54 -0.73 10.35 11.08
C ASN A 54 -0.26 9.34 10.04
N LEU A 55 0.87 8.73 10.32
CA LEU A 55 1.54 7.86 9.36
C LEU A 55 0.78 6.57 9.10
N LYS A 56 0.04 6.09 10.10
CA LYS A 56 -0.77 4.90 9.89
C LYS A 56 -1.89 5.16 8.89
N ALA A 57 -2.56 6.29 9.01
CA ALA A 57 -3.61 6.65 8.07
C ALA A 57 -3.04 6.83 6.67
N LEU A 58 -1.87 7.46 6.58
CA LEU A 58 -1.20 7.63 5.29
C LEU A 58 -0.87 6.28 4.67
N ALA A 59 -0.31 5.39 5.46
CA ALA A 59 0.06 4.06 4.97
C ALA A 59 -1.17 3.30 4.47
N ILE A 60 -2.25 3.37 5.22
CA ILE A 60 -3.48 2.67 4.82
C ILE A 60 -4.05 3.27 3.53
N THR A 61 -3.99 4.59 3.40
CA THR A 61 -4.45 5.25 2.19
C THR A 61 -3.64 4.80 0.98
N ILE A 62 -2.32 4.76 1.13
CA ILE A 62 -1.45 4.30 0.05
C ILE A 62 -1.79 2.85 -0.30
N MET A 63 -1.99 2.03 0.71
CA MET A 63 -2.31 0.63 0.51
C MET A 63 -3.59 0.44 -0.28
N ARG A 64 -4.64 1.15 0.11
CA ARG A 64 -5.93 1.04 -0.56
C ARG A 64 -5.84 1.50 -2.01
N ASN A 65 -5.12 2.59 -2.24
CA ASN A 65 -4.96 3.09 -3.59
C ASN A 65 -4.21 2.09 -4.46
N LYS A 66 -3.16 1.48 -3.92
CA LYS A 66 -2.41 0.46 -4.64
C LYS A 66 -3.27 -0.75 -4.94
N PHE A 67 -4.05 -1.16 -3.95
CA PHE A 67 -4.92 -2.32 -4.12
C PHE A 67 -5.97 -2.08 -5.21
N TYR A 68 -6.59 -0.92 -5.20
CA TYR A 68 -7.59 -0.59 -6.21
C TYR A 68 -6.99 -0.48 -7.59
N ASP A 69 -5.79 0.06 -7.68
CA ASP A 69 -5.07 0.13 -8.96
C ASP A 69 -4.80 -1.28 -9.50
N GLN A 70 -4.38 -2.17 -8.63
CA GLN A 70 -4.13 -3.55 -9.03
C GLN A 70 -5.40 -4.22 -9.51
N CYS A 71 -6.48 -4.03 -8.80
CA CYS A 71 -7.77 -4.60 -9.19
C CYS A 71 -8.22 -4.09 -10.54
N ARG A 72 -8.09 -2.78 -10.75
CA ARG A 72 -8.46 -2.20 -12.04
C ARG A 72 -7.60 -2.73 -13.16
N HIS A 73 -6.33 -2.90 -12.89
CA HIS A 73 -5.41 -3.41 -13.89
C HIS A 73 -5.76 -4.84 -14.26
N GLU A 74 -6.09 -5.65 -13.28
CA GLU A 74 -6.48 -7.03 -13.52
C GLU A 74 -7.77 -7.11 -14.31
N GLU A 75 -8.73 -6.27 -13.98
CA GLU A 75 -9.97 -6.20 -14.73
C GLU A 75 -9.71 -5.86 -16.18
N ARG A 76 -8.82 -4.91 -16.39
CA ARG A 76 -8.48 -4.48 -17.73
C ARG A 76 -7.85 -5.61 -18.53
N ASN A 77 -6.94 -6.33 -17.92
CA ASN A 77 -6.28 -7.47 -18.56
C ASN A 77 -7.25 -8.60 -18.82
N PHE A 78 -8.14 -8.78 -17.89
CA PHE A 78 -9.04 -9.92 -17.87
C PHE A 78 -10.16 -9.81 -18.88
N SER A 79 -10.67 -8.61 -19.07
CA SER A 79 -11.78 -8.41 -19.99
C SER A 79 -11.52 -7.20 -20.83
N THR A 80 -10.71 -7.41 -21.81
CA THR A 80 -10.34 -6.36 -22.76
C THR A 80 -11.56 -5.74 -23.40
N ASP A 81 -12.51 -6.58 -23.71
CA ASP A 81 -13.74 -6.12 -24.36
C ASP A 81 -14.49 -5.13 -23.50
N LYS A 82 -14.54 -5.41 -22.22
CA LYS A 82 -15.29 -4.55 -21.31
C LYS A 82 -14.60 -3.24 -21.08
N VAL A 83 -13.32 -3.24 -21.15
CA VAL A 83 -12.56 -2.02 -20.98
C VAL A 83 -12.97 -0.98 -22.01
N MET A 84 -13.30 -1.45 -23.18
CA MET A 84 -13.73 -0.56 -24.25
C MET A 84 -15.03 0.13 -23.93
N GLU A 85 -15.84 -0.51 -23.14
CA GLU A 85 -17.15 0.01 -22.80
C GLU A 85 -17.12 0.97 -21.63
N VAL A 86 -16.07 0.88 -20.83
CA VAL A 86 -15.95 1.71 -19.64
C VAL A 86 -15.16 2.94 -19.98
N PRO A 87 -15.75 4.08 -19.98
CA PRO A 87 -15.09 5.34 -20.30
C PRO A 87 -14.03 5.73 -19.29
#